data_f8c340f94d567c4b510fa4f5f2e2b055
#
_entry.id   f8c340f94d567c4b510fa4f5f2e2b055
#
_cell.length_a   1.000
_cell.length_b   1.000
_cell.length_c   1.000
_cell.angle_alpha   90.00
_cell.angle_beta   90.00
_cell.angle_gamma   90.00
#
_symmetry.space_group_name_H-M   'P 1'
#
loop_
_entity.id
_entity.type
_entity.pdbx_description
1 polymer ?
#
loop_
_entity_poly.entity_id
_entity_poly.type
_entity_poly.pdbx_seq_one_letter_code
_entity_poly.pdbx_strand_id
1 'polypeptide(L)'
;VDIAYGEGEYEKAAEKAELMLETYPDLKVMCCLSTEGIKAAADVVKARGQASEVKVIGLGLPDQMEEYVGSDPEDVCPVLYIWSPMDLGRVAGYVCLELSEGSIEDRADQELLLGGRIYPVDYGQDGGLEVIAGEPIRVDAENIGYWKDQI
;
A
#
# COMPACT_ATOMS: atom_id res chain seq x y z
N VAL A 1 -9.20 -17.45 6.59
CA VAL A 1 -8.18 -16.42 6.42
C VAL A 1 -6.81 -17.05 6.54
N ASP A 2 -5.95 -16.80 5.59
CA ASP A 2 -4.58 -17.30 5.56
C ASP A 2 -3.61 -16.19 5.15
N ILE A 3 -2.32 -16.38 5.43
CA ILE A 3 -1.26 -15.43 5.09
C ILE A 3 -0.17 -16.18 4.31
N ALA A 4 0.22 -15.65 3.16
CA ALA A 4 1.33 -16.16 2.36
C ALA A 4 2.38 -15.09 2.14
N TYR A 5 3.64 -15.49 2.12
CA TYR A 5 4.77 -14.60 1.96
C TYR A 5 5.40 -14.81 0.58
N GLY A 6 5.37 -13.74 -0.24
CA GLY A 6 6.02 -13.67 -1.56
C GLY A 6 7.48 -13.19 -1.48
N GLU A 7 7.97 -12.81 -0.28
CA GLU A 7 9.35 -12.40 0.00
C GLU A 7 9.87 -11.24 -0.90
N GLY A 8 8.95 -10.42 -1.42
CA GLY A 8 9.28 -9.33 -2.35
C GLY A 8 9.62 -9.79 -3.78
N GLU A 9 9.34 -11.05 -4.12
CA GLU A 9 9.60 -11.63 -5.43
C GLU A 9 8.30 -11.91 -6.17
N TYR A 10 8.20 -11.41 -7.40
CA TYR A 10 7.00 -11.55 -8.22
C TYR A 10 6.61 -13.01 -8.45
N GLU A 11 7.56 -13.87 -8.85
CA GLU A 11 7.30 -15.28 -9.15
C GLU A 11 6.78 -16.04 -7.94
N LYS A 12 7.38 -15.80 -6.75
CA LYS A 12 6.91 -16.42 -5.50
C LYS A 12 5.52 -15.91 -5.11
N ALA A 13 5.26 -14.62 -5.30
CA ALA A 13 3.93 -14.06 -5.04
C ALA A 13 2.88 -14.67 -5.97
N ALA A 14 3.20 -14.87 -7.25
CA ALA A 14 2.32 -15.52 -8.21
C ALA A 14 2.03 -16.99 -7.82
N GLU A 15 3.07 -17.77 -7.46
CA GLU A 15 2.90 -19.14 -6.95
C GLU A 15 1.99 -19.18 -5.71
N LYS A 16 2.13 -18.22 -4.79
CA LYS A 16 1.29 -18.13 -3.59
C LYS A 16 -0.15 -17.75 -3.92
N ALA A 17 -0.36 -16.84 -4.87
CA ALA A 17 -1.69 -16.47 -5.32
C ALA A 17 -2.40 -17.67 -6.00
N GLU A 18 -1.70 -18.42 -6.84
CA GLU A 18 -2.22 -19.67 -7.45
C GLU A 18 -2.63 -20.67 -6.37
N LEU A 19 -1.74 -20.93 -5.40
CA LEU A 19 -2.01 -21.87 -4.30
C LEU A 19 -3.21 -21.43 -3.46
N MET A 20 -3.37 -20.12 -3.20
CA MET A 20 -4.52 -19.60 -2.46
C MET A 20 -5.84 -19.84 -3.21
N LEU A 21 -5.88 -19.59 -4.53
CA LEU A 21 -7.07 -19.85 -5.35
C LEU A 21 -7.43 -21.34 -5.41
N GLU A 22 -6.43 -22.23 -5.38
CA GLU A 22 -6.66 -23.68 -5.36
C GLU A 22 -7.13 -24.18 -3.99
N THR A 23 -6.56 -23.61 -2.91
CA THR A 23 -6.85 -24.03 -1.55
C THR A 23 -8.20 -23.51 -1.04
N TYR A 24 -8.58 -22.31 -1.49
CA TYR A 24 -9.77 -21.59 -1.02
C TYR A 24 -10.71 -21.24 -2.19
N PRO A 25 -11.52 -22.20 -2.68
CA PRO A 25 -12.40 -21.98 -3.84
C PRO A 25 -13.47 -20.89 -3.61
N ASP A 26 -13.76 -20.56 -2.36
CA ASP A 26 -14.68 -19.49 -1.96
C ASP A 26 -13.99 -18.15 -1.70
N LEU A 27 -12.70 -18.03 -2.01
CA LEU A 27 -11.94 -16.78 -1.82
C LEU A 27 -12.60 -15.62 -2.57
N LYS A 28 -12.74 -14.47 -1.93
CA LYS A 28 -13.34 -13.26 -2.52
C LYS A 28 -12.36 -12.11 -2.65
N VAL A 29 -11.37 -12.05 -1.78
CA VAL A 29 -10.41 -10.94 -1.76
C VAL A 29 -9.02 -11.45 -1.41
N MET A 30 -8.02 -11.01 -2.18
CA MET A 30 -6.61 -11.05 -1.83
C MET A 30 -6.16 -9.64 -1.45
N CYS A 31 -5.65 -9.47 -0.23
CA CYS A 31 -5.04 -8.21 0.20
C CYS A 31 -3.52 -8.34 0.15
N CYS A 32 -2.89 -7.60 -0.75
CA CYS A 32 -1.45 -7.67 -0.99
C CYS A 32 -0.76 -6.40 -0.47
N LEU A 33 0.30 -6.58 0.31
CA LEU A 33 1.00 -5.47 0.99
C LEU A 33 2.35 -5.11 0.35
N SER A 34 2.52 -5.44 -0.93
CA SER A 34 3.69 -5.05 -1.73
C SER A 34 3.32 -4.87 -3.20
N THR A 35 4.09 -4.07 -3.91
CA THR A 35 3.90 -3.82 -5.35
C THR A 35 3.99 -5.11 -6.18
N GLU A 36 5.00 -5.94 -5.93
CA GLU A 36 5.17 -7.23 -6.60
C GLU A 36 4.02 -8.18 -6.28
N GLY A 37 3.57 -8.18 -5.02
CA GLY A 37 2.48 -9.04 -4.56
C GLY A 37 1.13 -8.71 -5.19
N ILE A 38 0.76 -7.42 -5.23
CA ILE A 38 -0.53 -7.00 -5.80
C ILE A 38 -0.57 -7.23 -7.31
N LYS A 39 0.55 -6.92 -8.00
CA LYS A 39 0.65 -7.15 -9.43
C LYS A 39 0.58 -8.64 -9.77
N ALA A 40 1.37 -9.47 -9.09
CA ALA A 40 1.37 -10.91 -9.32
C ALA A 40 -0.01 -11.54 -9.06
N ALA A 41 -0.67 -11.16 -7.96
CA ALA A 41 -2.02 -11.64 -7.66
C ALA A 41 -3.05 -11.19 -8.72
N ALA A 42 -2.95 -9.94 -9.21
CA ALA A 42 -3.84 -9.43 -10.25
C ALA A 42 -3.63 -10.19 -11.58
N ASP A 43 -2.38 -10.44 -11.97
CA ASP A 43 -2.04 -11.25 -13.16
C ASP A 43 -2.63 -12.66 -13.05
N VAL A 44 -2.46 -13.32 -11.91
CA VAL A 44 -2.96 -14.69 -11.68
C VAL A 44 -4.49 -14.74 -11.75
N VAL A 45 -5.20 -13.83 -11.05
CA VAL A 45 -6.67 -13.77 -11.05
C VAL A 45 -7.20 -13.51 -12.47
N LYS A 46 -6.56 -12.58 -13.21
CA LYS A 46 -6.91 -12.25 -14.59
C LYS A 46 -6.67 -13.44 -15.53
N ALA A 47 -5.51 -14.10 -15.43
CA ALA A 47 -5.16 -15.24 -16.25
C ALA A 47 -6.11 -16.44 -16.04
N ARG A 48 -6.62 -16.62 -14.82
CA ARG A 48 -7.60 -17.66 -14.48
C ARG A 48 -9.04 -17.29 -14.86
N GLY A 49 -9.28 -16.07 -15.32
CA GLY A 49 -10.63 -15.56 -15.64
C GLY A 49 -11.54 -15.45 -14.43
N GLN A 50 -10.98 -15.22 -13.24
CA GLN A 50 -11.71 -15.17 -11.97
C GLN A 50 -11.95 -13.73 -11.45
N ALA A 51 -11.74 -12.71 -12.27
CA ALA A 51 -11.83 -11.31 -11.88
C ALA A 51 -13.22 -10.91 -11.35
N SER A 52 -14.30 -11.53 -11.87
CA SER A 52 -15.66 -11.31 -11.37
C SER A 52 -15.91 -11.93 -9.99
N GLU A 53 -15.10 -12.90 -9.58
CA GLU A 53 -15.29 -13.67 -8.34
C GLU A 53 -14.33 -13.25 -7.22
N VAL A 54 -13.08 -12.94 -7.59
CA VAL A 54 -11.98 -12.61 -6.68
C VAL A 54 -11.42 -11.24 -7.00
N LYS A 55 -11.38 -10.37 -6.00
CA LYS A 55 -10.77 -9.04 -6.10
C LYS A 55 -9.40 -9.00 -5.43
N VAL A 56 -8.52 -8.19 -6.01
CA VAL A 56 -7.19 -7.94 -5.46
C VAL A 56 -7.13 -6.49 -4.99
N ILE A 57 -6.73 -6.27 -3.75
CA ILE A 57 -6.57 -4.94 -3.15
C ILE A 57 -5.23 -4.86 -2.41
N GLY A 58 -4.84 -3.68 -2.00
CA GLY A 58 -3.65 -3.53 -1.14
C GLY A 58 -2.76 -2.37 -1.52
N LEU A 59 -1.45 -2.57 -1.39
CA LEU A 59 -0.43 -1.57 -1.72
C LEU A 59 0.15 -1.85 -3.11
N GLY A 60 0.19 -0.83 -3.98
CA GLY A 60 0.74 -0.98 -5.31
C GLY A 60 1.07 0.35 -5.97
N LEU A 61 1.97 0.32 -6.95
CA LEU A 61 2.28 1.49 -7.77
C LEU A 61 1.20 1.69 -8.84
N PRO A 62 0.63 2.90 -8.95
CA PRO A 62 -0.46 3.17 -9.90
C PRO A 62 -0.09 2.90 -11.35
N ASP A 63 1.14 3.19 -11.77
CA ASP A 63 1.64 2.96 -13.13
C ASP A 63 1.65 1.47 -13.50
N GLN A 64 1.95 0.59 -12.53
CA GLN A 64 1.97 -0.85 -12.73
C GLN A 64 0.59 -1.51 -12.63
N MET A 65 -0.36 -0.82 -12.00
CA MET A 65 -1.70 -1.34 -11.73
C MET A 65 -2.79 -0.75 -12.64
N GLU A 66 -2.45 0.17 -13.54
CA GLU A 66 -3.42 0.88 -14.39
C GLU A 66 -4.34 -0.08 -15.15
N GLU A 67 -3.81 -1.16 -15.71
CA GLU A 67 -4.59 -2.11 -16.51
C GLU A 67 -5.52 -3.04 -15.69
N TYR A 68 -5.38 -3.03 -14.36
CA TYR A 68 -6.16 -3.88 -13.44
C TYR A 68 -7.19 -3.10 -12.66
N VAL A 69 -6.99 -1.78 -12.54
CA VAL A 69 -7.85 -0.90 -11.73
C VAL A 69 -9.05 -0.44 -12.53
N GLY A 70 -10.22 -0.77 -12.02
CA GLY A 70 -11.47 -0.36 -12.64
C GLY A 70 -12.68 -0.56 -11.75
N SER A 71 -13.85 -0.18 -12.27
CA SER A 71 -15.13 -0.25 -11.56
C SER A 71 -16.09 -1.33 -12.10
N ASP A 72 -15.71 -1.97 -13.21
CA ASP A 72 -16.51 -3.04 -13.78
C ASP A 72 -16.34 -4.35 -12.99
N PRO A 73 -17.35 -5.25 -13.00
CA PRO A 73 -17.22 -6.55 -12.33
C PRO A 73 -16.04 -7.40 -12.79
N GLU A 74 -15.60 -7.21 -14.04
CA GLU A 74 -14.45 -7.93 -14.61
C GLU A 74 -13.10 -7.27 -14.30
N ASP A 75 -13.08 -6.09 -13.67
CA ASP A 75 -11.84 -5.46 -13.23
C ASP A 75 -11.33 -6.14 -11.96
N VAL A 76 -10.05 -6.51 -11.96
CA VAL A 76 -9.45 -7.29 -10.87
C VAL A 76 -9.29 -6.46 -9.61
N CYS A 77 -8.90 -5.19 -9.75
CA CYS A 77 -8.52 -4.31 -8.63
C CYS A 77 -9.47 -3.13 -8.53
N PRO A 78 -10.45 -3.13 -7.62
CA PRO A 78 -11.36 -1.99 -7.44
C PRO A 78 -10.70 -0.81 -6.74
N VAL A 79 -9.67 -1.05 -5.94
CA VAL A 79 -8.98 -0.03 -5.15
C VAL A 79 -7.60 -0.52 -4.73
N LEU A 80 -6.64 0.38 -4.74
CA LEU A 80 -5.34 0.20 -4.12
C LEU A 80 -4.97 1.44 -3.29
N TYR A 81 -3.94 1.31 -2.48
CA TYR A 81 -3.44 2.38 -1.64
C TYR A 81 -1.96 2.59 -1.87
N ILE A 82 -1.53 3.84 -1.69
CA ILE A 82 -0.12 4.23 -1.77
C ILE A 82 0.13 5.43 -0.85
N TRP A 83 1.37 5.69 -0.55
CA TRP A 83 1.84 6.96 0.05
C TRP A 83 2.81 7.65 -0.91
N SER A 84 2.99 8.96 -0.75
CA SER A 84 3.98 9.70 -1.50
C SER A 84 5.39 9.44 -0.94
N PRO A 85 6.28 8.75 -1.65
CA PRO A 85 7.67 8.56 -1.23
C PRO A 85 8.41 9.89 -1.05
N MET A 86 8.10 10.89 -1.88
CA MET A 86 8.65 12.25 -1.76
C MET A 86 8.24 12.94 -0.46
N ASP A 87 6.96 12.88 -0.09
CA ASP A 87 6.48 13.47 1.16
C ASP A 87 7.05 12.74 2.38
N LEU A 88 7.10 11.41 2.33
CA LEU A 88 7.72 10.61 3.37
C LEU A 88 9.20 10.98 3.56
N GLY A 89 9.97 11.07 2.46
CA GLY A 89 11.37 11.48 2.52
C GLY A 89 11.56 12.91 3.04
N ARG A 90 10.66 13.83 2.69
CA ARG A 90 10.67 15.20 3.20
C ARG A 90 10.40 15.24 4.72
N VAL A 91 9.38 14.53 5.19
CA VAL A 91 9.08 14.42 6.63
C VAL A 91 10.24 13.80 7.38
N ALA A 92 10.82 12.71 6.87
CA ALA A 92 11.99 12.07 7.48
C ALA A 92 13.18 13.05 7.61
N GLY A 93 13.45 13.85 6.56
CA GLY A 93 14.51 14.87 6.60
C GLY A 93 14.28 15.93 7.67
N TYR A 94 13.06 16.44 7.81
CA TYR A 94 12.72 17.38 8.87
C TYR A 94 12.82 16.76 10.27
N VAL A 95 12.31 15.52 10.44
CA VAL A 95 12.42 14.80 11.73
C VAL A 95 13.88 14.61 12.13
N CYS A 96 14.76 14.25 11.19
CA CYS A 96 16.21 14.14 11.47
C CYS A 96 16.81 15.47 11.92
N LEU A 97 16.40 16.59 11.33
CA LEU A 97 16.86 17.92 11.74
C LEU A 97 16.41 18.25 13.17
N GLU A 98 15.13 18.12 13.45
CA GLU A 98 14.55 18.40 14.78
C GLU A 98 15.16 17.50 15.89
N LEU A 99 15.40 16.23 15.56
CA LEU A 99 16.12 15.32 16.47
C LEU A 99 17.55 15.80 16.75
N SER A 100 18.26 16.28 15.72
CA SER A 100 19.63 16.78 15.88
C SER A 100 19.72 18.05 16.74
N GLU A 101 18.65 18.84 16.74
CA GLU A 101 18.50 20.07 17.54
C GLU A 101 17.93 19.81 18.94
N GLY A 102 17.48 18.58 19.22
CA GLY A 102 16.87 18.20 20.49
C GLY A 102 15.46 18.80 20.70
N SER A 103 14.77 19.10 19.59
CA SER A 103 13.45 19.74 19.60
C SER A 103 12.30 18.73 19.78
N ILE A 104 12.57 17.43 19.56
CA ILE A 104 11.57 16.37 19.74
C ILE A 104 11.69 15.79 21.15
N GLU A 105 10.61 15.84 21.90
CA GLU A 105 10.53 15.22 23.23
C GLU A 105 10.21 13.71 23.10
N ASP A 106 10.75 12.92 24.04
CA ASP A 106 10.44 11.48 24.13
C ASP A 106 9.06 11.26 24.78
N ARG A 107 8.02 11.67 24.08
CA ARG A 107 6.61 11.47 24.46
C ARG A 107 5.71 11.42 23.23
N ALA A 108 4.67 10.62 23.28
CA ALA A 108 3.54 10.69 22.37
C ALA A 108 2.64 11.91 22.66
N ASP A 109 1.56 12.05 21.90
CA ASP A 109 0.59 13.14 22.01
C ASP A 109 1.21 14.54 21.82
N GLN A 110 2.29 14.64 21.05
CA GLN A 110 2.86 15.90 20.60
C GLN A 110 2.60 16.11 19.11
N GLU A 111 2.66 17.37 18.71
CA GLU A 111 2.55 17.78 17.31
C GLU A 111 3.85 18.46 16.88
N LEU A 112 4.38 18.04 15.74
CA LEU A 112 5.57 18.64 15.15
C LEU A 112 5.18 19.55 13.99
N LEU A 113 5.63 20.81 14.03
CA LEU A 113 5.48 21.72 12.90
C LEU A 113 6.68 21.60 11.98
N LEU A 114 6.56 20.78 10.92
CA LEU A 114 7.63 20.48 9.99
C LEU A 114 7.30 21.07 8.60
N GLY A 115 8.15 21.95 8.10
CA GLY A 115 7.97 22.56 6.79
C GLY A 115 6.62 23.27 6.57
N GLY A 116 6.03 23.82 7.64
CA GLY A 116 4.75 24.52 7.62
C GLY A 116 3.50 23.62 7.73
N ARG A 117 3.68 22.32 7.99
CA ARG A 117 2.60 21.37 8.25
C ARG A 117 2.74 20.77 9.63
N ILE A 118 1.62 20.43 10.26
CA ILE A 118 1.56 19.78 11.56
C ILE A 118 1.49 18.28 11.38
N TYR A 119 2.33 17.56 12.11
CA TYR A 119 2.39 16.10 12.10
C TYR A 119 2.22 15.58 13.52
N PRO A 120 1.24 14.72 13.78
CA PRO A 120 1.07 14.08 15.08
C PRO A 120 2.16 13.04 15.33
N VAL A 121 2.53 12.88 16.59
CA VAL A 121 3.47 11.87 17.07
C VAL A 121 2.74 10.95 18.02
N ASP A 122 2.89 9.65 17.83
CA ASP A 122 2.31 8.63 18.69
C ASP A 122 3.33 7.54 19.00
N TYR A 123 2.98 6.60 19.87
CA TYR A 123 3.78 5.40 20.08
C TYR A 123 3.44 4.33 19.07
N GLY A 124 4.48 3.82 18.40
CA GLY A 124 4.37 2.62 17.58
C GLY A 124 4.17 1.35 18.42
N GLN A 125 3.87 0.25 17.73
CA GLN A 125 3.65 -1.05 18.38
C GLN A 125 4.89 -1.60 19.11
N ASP A 126 6.06 -1.18 18.72
CA ASP A 126 7.35 -1.51 19.34
C ASP A 126 7.70 -0.61 20.53
N GLY A 127 6.85 0.38 20.84
CA GLY A 127 7.05 1.38 21.87
C GLY A 127 7.97 2.53 21.49
N GLY A 128 8.44 2.58 20.23
CA GLY A 128 9.15 3.73 19.68
C GLY A 128 8.18 4.84 19.28
N LEU A 129 8.70 6.08 19.13
CA LEU A 129 7.90 7.20 18.63
C LEU A 129 7.76 7.12 17.12
N GLU A 130 6.55 7.32 16.62
CA GLU A 130 6.21 7.39 15.22
C GLU A 130 5.66 8.77 14.87
N VAL A 131 6.18 9.38 13.80
CA VAL A 131 5.61 10.59 13.20
C VAL A 131 4.64 10.18 12.12
N ILE A 132 3.36 10.53 12.26
CA ILE A 132 2.32 10.16 11.31
C ILE A 132 2.38 11.11 10.12
N ALA A 133 2.92 10.64 9.01
CA ALA A 133 3.17 11.44 7.81
C ALA A 133 1.90 11.84 7.03
N GLY A 134 0.79 11.15 7.26
CA GLY A 134 -0.51 11.43 6.66
C GLY A 134 -1.31 10.15 6.37
N GLU A 135 -2.50 10.34 5.81
CA GLU A 135 -3.37 9.24 5.40
C GLU A 135 -2.85 8.58 4.11
N PRO A 136 -3.06 7.26 3.94
CA PRO A 136 -2.79 6.60 2.67
C PRO A 136 -3.63 7.21 1.54
N ILE A 137 -3.02 7.37 0.39
CA ILE A 137 -3.70 7.84 -0.82
C ILE A 137 -4.52 6.67 -1.38
N ARG A 138 -5.82 6.84 -1.47
CA ARG A 138 -6.72 5.88 -2.11
C ARG A 138 -6.68 6.11 -3.63
N VAL A 139 -6.40 5.03 -4.37
CA VAL A 139 -6.37 5.03 -5.84
C VAL A 139 -7.41 4.04 -6.37
N ASP A 140 -8.25 4.50 -7.29
CA ASP A 140 -9.31 3.73 -7.93
C ASP A 140 -9.53 4.19 -9.39
N ALA A 141 -10.59 3.69 -10.03
CA ALA A 141 -10.91 4.02 -11.42
C ALA A 141 -11.07 5.53 -11.70
N GLU A 142 -11.46 6.34 -10.71
CA GLU A 142 -11.70 7.77 -10.90
C GLU A 142 -10.41 8.59 -10.94
N ASN A 143 -9.34 8.09 -10.29
CA ASN A 143 -8.13 8.88 -10.08
C ASN A 143 -6.82 8.19 -10.49
N ILE A 144 -6.84 6.92 -10.89
CA ILE A 144 -5.65 6.16 -11.33
C ILE A 144 -4.88 6.90 -12.44
N GLY A 145 -5.59 7.50 -13.40
CA GLY A 145 -4.99 8.25 -14.49
C GLY A 145 -4.19 9.47 -14.05
N TYR A 146 -4.52 10.06 -12.91
CA TYR A 146 -3.72 11.13 -12.30
C TYR A 146 -2.51 10.56 -11.55
N TRP A 147 -2.73 9.56 -10.68
CA TRP A 147 -1.68 9.08 -9.78
C TRP A 147 -0.55 8.31 -10.48
N LYS A 148 -0.82 7.63 -11.60
CA LYS A 148 0.22 6.93 -12.39
C LYS A 148 1.34 7.84 -12.90
N ASP A 149 1.03 9.15 -13.07
CA ASP A 149 1.99 10.14 -13.55
C ASP A 149 2.67 10.92 -12.41
N GLN A 150 2.28 10.69 -11.15
CA GLN A 150 2.78 11.42 -9.99
C GLN A 150 3.75 10.62 -9.10
N ILE A 151 3.71 9.29 -9.19
CA ILE A 151 4.46 8.40 -8.30
C ILE A 151 5.14 7.31 -9.11
#